data_34350199612be2e3676ac7ee11560a47
#
_entry.id   34350199612be2e3676ac7ee11560a47
#
_cell.length_a   1.000
_cell.length_b   1.000
_cell.length_c   1.000
_cell.angle_alpha   90.00
_cell.angle_beta   90.00
_cell.angle_gamma   90.00
#
_symmetry.space_group_name_H-M   'P 1'
#
loop_
_entity.id
_entity.type
_entity.pdbx_description
1 polymer ?
#
loop_
_entity_poly.entity_id
_entity_poly.type
_entity_poly.pdbx_seq_one_letter_code
_entity_poly.pdbx_strand_id
1 'polypeptide(L)'
;MAIQIAKTFGAYVAATASTRNQDLLRELGVDLAIDYTREEISKLRPKFDLALDGVGESVWAESFRVLKVGGRLLTLTPPIPEQSTGRLRFFAMSMRGMAVGVARGLLGGKRLAMTRVKPRGGELEKISALIEAGKIRPIVEKVFALEQIAEAHRLSEAGHVRGKLVISIRG
;
A
#
# COMPACT_ATOMS: atom_id res chain seq x y z
N MET A 1 4.02 6.36 4.97
CA MET A 1 3.39 7.63 4.54
C MET A 1 1.87 7.56 4.51
N ALA A 2 1.20 6.62 3.82
CA ALA A 2 -0.28 6.58 3.77
C ALA A 2 -0.97 6.62 5.14
N ILE A 3 -0.46 5.84 6.11
CA ILE A 3 -0.93 5.85 7.51
C ILE A 3 -0.89 7.28 8.08
N GLN A 4 0.26 7.91 8.03
CA GLN A 4 0.47 9.24 8.60
C GLN A 4 -0.41 10.29 7.92
N ILE A 5 -0.54 10.24 6.59
CA ILE A 5 -1.45 11.13 5.84
C ILE A 5 -2.89 10.91 6.32
N ALA A 6 -3.36 9.67 6.41
CA ALA A 6 -4.71 9.39 6.91
C ALA A 6 -4.92 9.93 8.34
N LYS A 7 -3.91 9.81 9.21
CA LYS A 7 -3.96 10.36 10.57
C LYS A 7 -4.03 11.89 10.58
N THR A 8 -3.42 12.61 9.62
CA THR A 8 -3.57 14.08 9.54
C THR A 8 -5.00 14.51 9.22
N PHE A 9 -5.82 13.64 8.65
CA PHE A 9 -7.25 13.84 8.42
C PHE A 9 -8.14 13.32 9.56
N GLY A 10 -7.56 12.90 10.69
CA GLY A 10 -8.32 12.37 11.82
C GLY A 10 -8.93 10.98 11.60
N ALA A 11 -8.48 10.24 10.59
CA ALA A 11 -9.01 8.93 10.30
C ALA A 11 -8.63 7.90 11.38
N TYR A 12 -9.55 6.95 11.66
CA TYR A 12 -9.20 5.70 12.33
C TYR A 12 -8.47 4.79 11.35
N VAL A 13 -7.23 4.44 11.65
CA VAL A 13 -6.35 3.70 10.75
C VAL A 13 -6.01 2.33 11.30
N ALA A 14 -6.43 1.29 10.59
CA ALA A 14 -5.90 -0.06 10.76
C ALA A 14 -4.86 -0.34 9.67
N ALA A 15 -3.77 -1.00 10.01
CA ALA A 15 -2.76 -1.40 9.04
C ALA A 15 -2.22 -2.80 9.32
N THR A 16 -1.89 -3.51 8.25
CA THR A 16 -1.36 -4.87 8.31
C THR A 16 0.14 -4.87 8.07
N ALA A 17 0.87 -5.67 8.84
CA ALA A 17 2.29 -5.95 8.62
C ALA A 17 2.64 -7.32 9.18
N SER A 18 3.83 -7.83 8.86
CA SER A 18 4.39 -9.02 9.54
C SER A 18 4.79 -8.68 10.98
N THR A 19 4.94 -9.70 11.81
CA THR A 19 5.32 -9.59 13.24
C THR A 19 6.46 -8.59 13.48
N ARG A 20 7.52 -8.65 12.68
CA ARG A 20 8.72 -7.79 12.82
C ARG A 20 8.46 -6.29 12.59
N ASN A 21 7.34 -5.94 11.95
CA ASN A 21 7.00 -4.56 11.59
C ASN A 21 5.86 -3.98 12.44
N GLN A 22 5.37 -4.72 13.44
CA GLN A 22 4.25 -4.27 14.26
C GLN A 22 4.59 -3.01 15.07
N ASP A 23 5.80 -2.93 15.61
CA ASP A 23 6.24 -1.75 16.37
C ASP A 23 6.31 -0.51 15.48
N LEU A 24 6.81 -0.65 14.23
CA LEU A 24 6.81 0.44 13.27
C LEU A 24 5.38 0.93 12.97
N LEU A 25 4.41 0.04 12.85
CA LEU A 25 3.02 0.46 12.66
C LEU A 25 2.52 1.32 13.84
N ARG A 26 2.81 0.89 15.08
CA ARG A 26 2.44 1.65 16.30
C ARG A 26 3.13 3.02 16.34
N GLU A 27 4.42 3.09 16.03
CA GLU A 27 5.17 4.35 15.92
C GLU A 27 4.58 5.30 14.86
N LEU A 28 4.00 4.77 13.78
CA LEU A 28 3.35 5.54 12.73
C LEU A 28 1.95 6.02 13.11
N GLY A 29 1.46 5.66 14.30
CA GLY A 29 0.21 6.13 14.86
C GLY A 29 -1.03 5.39 14.37
N VAL A 30 -0.92 4.09 13.99
CA VAL A 30 -2.12 3.30 13.70
C VAL A 30 -2.94 3.09 14.97
N ASP A 31 -4.25 3.08 14.83
CA ASP A 31 -5.17 2.76 15.91
C ASP A 31 -5.30 1.24 16.10
N LEU A 32 -5.08 0.47 15.03
CA LEU A 32 -5.10 -0.99 15.06
C LEU A 32 -3.96 -1.56 14.20
N ALA A 33 -2.97 -2.15 14.85
CA ALA A 33 -1.89 -2.87 14.18
C ALA A 33 -2.25 -4.35 14.08
N ILE A 34 -2.20 -4.92 12.87
CA ILE A 34 -2.66 -6.28 12.55
C ILE A 34 -1.49 -7.09 12.03
N ASP A 35 -1.19 -8.18 12.67
CA ASP A 35 -0.20 -9.13 12.21
C ASP A 35 -0.86 -10.16 11.26
N TYR A 36 -0.73 -9.96 9.95
CA TYR A 36 -1.33 -10.84 8.96
C TYR A 36 -0.74 -12.26 8.96
N THR A 37 0.38 -12.50 9.66
CA THR A 37 0.97 -13.82 9.81
C THR A 37 0.31 -14.64 10.92
N ARG A 38 -0.48 -13.98 11.78
CA ARG A 38 -1.12 -14.57 12.96
C ARG A 38 -2.63 -14.36 13.01
N GLU A 39 -3.12 -13.31 12.36
CA GLU A 39 -4.49 -12.87 12.45
C GLU A 39 -5.19 -12.91 11.09
N GLU A 40 -6.41 -13.40 11.08
CA GLU A 40 -7.24 -13.42 9.88
C GLU A 40 -7.94 -12.06 9.69
N ILE A 41 -7.49 -11.29 8.70
CA ILE A 41 -7.99 -9.94 8.40
C ILE A 41 -9.50 -9.93 8.17
N SER A 42 -10.04 -10.98 7.58
CA SER A 42 -11.48 -11.09 7.26
C SER A 42 -12.39 -11.05 8.49
N LYS A 43 -11.88 -11.38 9.67
CA LYS A 43 -12.61 -11.41 10.96
C LYS A 43 -12.61 -10.06 11.68
N LEU A 44 -11.89 -9.08 11.17
CA LEU A 44 -11.77 -7.80 11.83
C LEU A 44 -13.09 -7.07 12.01
N ARG A 45 -13.20 -6.43 13.14
CA ARG A 45 -14.21 -5.43 13.48
C ARG A 45 -13.46 -4.24 14.10
N PRO A 46 -13.77 -2.99 13.80
CA PRO A 46 -14.90 -2.48 12.99
C PRO A 46 -14.71 -2.69 11.48
N LYS A 47 -15.76 -2.38 10.71
CA LYS A 47 -15.70 -2.29 9.25
C LYS A 47 -15.22 -0.91 8.83
N PHE A 48 -14.57 -0.84 7.66
CA PHE A 48 -13.87 0.34 7.16
C PHE A 48 -14.58 0.96 5.94
N ASP A 49 -14.43 2.27 5.78
CA ASP A 49 -14.97 3.02 4.64
C ASP A 49 -14.05 2.88 3.42
N LEU A 50 -12.73 2.77 3.68
CA LEU A 50 -11.68 2.66 2.67
C LEU A 50 -10.69 1.58 3.05
N ALA A 51 -10.31 0.74 2.09
CA ALA A 51 -9.13 -0.12 2.17
C ALA A 51 -8.14 0.31 1.09
N LEU A 52 -6.88 0.54 1.47
CA LEU A 52 -5.78 0.80 0.55
C LEU A 52 -4.97 -0.48 0.39
N ASP A 53 -4.91 -1.00 -0.83
CA ASP A 53 -4.21 -2.23 -1.16
C ASP A 53 -2.94 -1.95 -1.96
N GLY A 54 -1.80 -2.41 -1.44
CA GLY A 54 -0.50 -2.39 -2.10
C GLY A 54 0.05 -3.78 -2.44
N VAL A 55 -0.74 -4.84 -2.24
CA VAL A 55 -0.34 -6.24 -2.46
C VAL A 55 -0.85 -6.75 -3.80
N GLY A 56 -2.14 -6.51 -4.11
CA GLY A 56 -2.78 -6.90 -5.34
C GLY A 56 -3.93 -7.90 -5.17
N GLU A 57 -4.32 -8.53 -6.27
CA GLU A 57 -5.55 -9.33 -6.39
C GLU A 57 -5.70 -10.43 -5.33
N SER A 58 -4.60 -11.00 -4.87
CA SER A 58 -4.60 -12.10 -3.89
C SER A 58 -5.30 -11.75 -2.57
N VAL A 59 -5.27 -10.48 -2.16
CA VAL A 59 -5.88 -10.00 -0.90
C VAL A 59 -7.22 -9.28 -1.08
N TRP A 60 -7.70 -9.09 -2.30
CA TRP A 60 -8.93 -8.33 -2.55
C TRP A 60 -10.17 -8.95 -1.90
N ALA A 61 -10.27 -10.28 -1.89
CA ALA A 61 -11.41 -10.95 -1.27
C ALA A 61 -11.52 -10.63 0.22
N GLU A 62 -10.41 -10.63 0.94
CA GLU A 62 -10.34 -10.27 2.36
C GLU A 62 -10.57 -8.77 2.57
N SER A 63 -9.94 -7.94 1.74
CA SER A 63 -10.12 -6.50 1.75
C SER A 63 -11.58 -6.09 1.57
N PHE A 64 -12.31 -6.75 0.66
CA PHE A 64 -13.75 -6.52 0.53
C PHE A 64 -14.55 -6.94 1.75
N ARG A 65 -14.16 -8.00 2.48
CA ARG A 65 -14.88 -8.46 3.68
C ARG A 65 -14.82 -7.46 4.83
N VAL A 66 -13.73 -6.70 4.95
CA VAL A 66 -13.56 -5.69 6.01
C VAL A 66 -14.18 -4.33 5.66
N LEU A 67 -14.65 -4.12 4.44
CA LEU A 67 -15.31 -2.89 4.04
C LEU A 67 -16.78 -2.87 4.45
N LYS A 68 -17.28 -1.69 4.81
CA LYS A 68 -18.71 -1.38 4.91
C LYS A 68 -19.40 -1.50 3.55
N VAL A 69 -20.72 -1.62 3.54
CA VAL A 69 -21.54 -1.37 2.35
C VAL A 69 -21.29 0.09 1.91
N GLY A 70 -21.11 0.33 0.61
CA GLY A 70 -20.67 1.64 0.09
C GLY A 70 -19.17 1.91 0.16
N GLY A 71 -18.42 1.10 0.91
CA GLY A 71 -16.97 1.24 1.06
C GLY A 71 -16.18 1.01 -0.23
N ARG A 72 -14.92 1.45 -0.24
CA ARG A 72 -14.05 1.41 -1.42
C ARG A 72 -12.78 0.63 -1.15
N LEU A 73 -12.43 -0.26 -2.06
CA LEU A 73 -11.09 -0.84 -2.17
C LEU A 73 -10.31 -0.03 -3.21
N LEU A 74 -9.25 0.64 -2.77
CA LEU A 74 -8.33 1.36 -3.63
C LEU A 74 -7.06 0.55 -3.78
N THR A 75 -6.81 0.00 -4.96
CA THR A 75 -5.58 -0.74 -5.23
C THR A 75 -4.53 0.14 -5.90
N LEU A 76 -3.29 0.03 -5.43
CA LEU A 76 -2.11 0.65 -6.02
C LEU A 76 -1.42 -0.30 -7.02
N THR A 77 -1.73 -1.59 -6.92
CA THR A 77 -1.12 -2.64 -7.72
C THR A 77 -2.18 -3.20 -8.68
N PRO A 78 -2.05 -2.99 -9.99
CA PRO A 78 -2.94 -3.64 -10.94
C PRO A 78 -2.76 -5.16 -10.86
N PRO A 79 -3.77 -5.97 -11.26
CA PRO A 79 -3.59 -7.41 -11.38
C PRO A 79 -2.52 -7.68 -12.44
N ILE A 80 -1.32 -8.05 -11.97
CA ILE A 80 -0.16 -8.34 -12.81
C ILE A 80 0.00 -9.86 -12.83
N PRO A 81 -0.22 -10.53 -13.96
CA PRO A 81 0.10 -11.94 -14.10
C PRO A 81 1.60 -12.17 -14.04
N GLU A 82 2.00 -13.34 -13.60
CA GLU A 82 3.39 -13.75 -13.50
C GLU A 82 4.15 -13.54 -14.83
N GLN A 83 5.39 -13.06 -14.75
CA GLN A 83 6.18 -12.49 -15.87
C GLN A 83 6.45 -13.43 -17.06
N SER A 84 6.10 -14.70 -16.98
CA SER A 84 6.29 -15.71 -18.05
C SER A 84 5.22 -15.72 -19.14
N THR A 85 4.21 -14.86 -19.04
CA THR A 85 3.02 -14.90 -19.90
C THR A 85 3.14 -13.93 -21.06
N GLY A 86 2.94 -14.39 -22.30
CA GLY A 86 2.94 -13.53 -23.49
C GLY A 86 1.96 -12.35 -23.37
N ARG A 87 2.29 -11.21 -24.03
CA ARG A 87 1.58 -9.92 -23.90
C ARG A 87 0.04 -10.01 -23.98
N LEU A 88 -0.49 -10.83 -24.87
CA LEU A 88 -1.95 -11.00 -25.05
C LEU A 88 -2.57 -11.73 -23.84
N ARG A 89 -1.91 -12.76 -23.35
CA ARG A 89 -2.34 -13.54 -22.20
C ARG A 89 -2.26 -12.70 -20.91
N PHE A 90 -1.21 -11.89 -20.79
CA PHE A 90 -1.05 -10.88 -19.73
C PHE A 90 -2.25 -9.93 -19.71
N PHE A 91 -2.61 -9.35 -20.86
CA PHE A 91 -3.73 -8.42 -20.94
C PHE A 91 -5.07 -9.08 -20.60
N ALA A 92 -5.33 -10.29 -21.12
CA ALA A 92 -6.56 -11.03 -20.84
C ALA A 92 -6.69 -11.39 -19.35
N MET A 93 -5.61 -11.81 -18.71
CA MET A 93 -5.61 -12.14 -17.27
C MET A 93 -5.81 -10.90 -16.39
N SER A 94 -5.16 -9.79 -16.73
CA SER A 94 -5.34 -8.50 -16.03
C SER A 94 -6.77 -7.99 -16.15
N MET A 95 -7.37 -8.06 -17.33
CA MET A 95 -8.78 -7.68 -17.55
C MET A 95 -9.73 -8.60 -16.77
N ARG A 96 -9.48 -9.91 -16.75
CA ARG A 96 -10.27 -10.87 -15.97
C ARG A 96 -10.20 -10.57 -14.48
N GLY A 97 -8.99 -10.37 -13.92
CA GLY A 97 -8.80 -10.03 -12.51
C GLY A 97 -9.55 -8.76 -12.13
N MET A 98 -9.46 -7.73 -12.97
CA MET A 98 -10.19 -6.49 -12.77
C MET A 98 -11.71 -6.71 -12.83
N ALA A 99 -12.22 -7.44 -13.81
CA ALA A 99 -13.66 -7.72 -13.96
C ALA A 99 -14.20 -8.51 -12.75
N VAL A 100 -13.47 -9.51 -12.26
CA VAL A 100 -13.83 -10.29 -11.06
C VAL A 100 -13.82 -9.40 -9.82
N GLY A 101 -12.83 -8.52 -9.67
CA GLY A 101 -12.75 -7.58 -8.55
C GLY A 101 -13.93 -6.60 -8.54
N VAL A 102 -14.26 -6.04 -9.70
CA VAL A 102 -15.43 -5.15 -9.87
C VAL A 102 -16.73 -5.90 -9.55
N ALA A 103 -16.92 -7.09 -10.09
CA ALA A 103 -18.12 -7.90 -9.85
C ALA A 103 -18.29 -8.24 -8.35
N ARG A 104 -17.22 -8.67 -7.67
CA ARG A 104 -17.23 -8.91 -6.23
C ARG A 104 -17.56 -7.66 -5.42
N GLY A 105 -17.04 -6.52 -5.83
CA GLY A 105 -17.36 -5.24 -5.21
C GLY A 105 -18.84 -4.92 -5.34
N LEU A 106 -19.38 -4.98 -6.54
CA LEU A 106 -20.78 -4.66 -6.84
C LEU A 106 -21.74 -5.59 -6.12
N LEU A 107 -21.51 -6.90 -6.11
CA LEU A 107 -22.33 -7.87 -5.39
C LEU A 107 -22.35 -7.61 -3.88
N GLY A 108 -21.28 -7.06 -3.32
CA GLY A 108 -21.18 -6.66 -1.91
C GLY A 108 -21.61 -5.22 -1.63
N GLY A 109 -22.15 -4.49 -2.61
CA GLY A 109 -22.45 -3.05 -2.47
C GLY A 109 -21.21 -2.19 -2.23
N LYS A 110 -20.05 -2.58 -2.74
CA LYS A 110 -18.74 -1.95 -2.54
C LYS A 110 -18.13 -1.57 -3.88
N ARG A 111 -17.07 -0.78 -3.87
CA ARG A 111 -16.44 -0.29 -5.11
C ARG A 111 -14.97 -0.67 -5.14
N LEU A 112 -14.51 -1.17 -6.29
CA LEU A 112 -13.09 -1.26 -6.61
C LEU A 112 -12.68 0.00 -7.37
N ALA A 113 -11.62 0.63 -6.94
CA ALA A 113 -10.99 1.75 -7.63
C ALA A 113 -9.49 1.47 -7.78
N MET A 114 -8.92 1.87 -8.91
CA MET A 114 -7.49 1.79 -9.16
C MET A 114 -6.90 3.19 -9.19
N THR A 115 -5.79 3.37 -8.52
CA THR A 115 -5.05 4.64 -8.53
C THR A 115 -4.19 4.71 -9.78
N ARG A 116 -4.39 5.75 -10.57
CA ARG A 116 -3.46 6.12 -11.63
C ARG A 116 -2.55 7.21 -11.10
N VAL A 117 -1.26 6.94 -11.01
CA VAL A 117 -0.28 7.95 -10.67
C VAL A 117 -0.20 8.97 -11.80
N LYS A 118 -0.50 10.23 -11.47
CA LYS A 118 -0.26 11.38 -12.36
C LYS A 118 0.81 12.23 -11.70
N PRO A 119 1.97 12.42 -12.32
CA PRO A 119 3.02 13.27 -11.75
C PRO A 119 2.52 14.73 -11.71
N ARG A 120 2.39 15.26 -10.51
CA ARG A 120 1.96 16.65 -10.26
C ARG A 120 2.85 17.27 -9.20
N GLY A 121 3.62 18.29 -9.57
CA GLY A 121 4.51 19.02 -8.66
C GLY A 121 3.78 19.54 -7.42
N GLY A 122 2.62 20.16 -7.58
CA GLY A 122 1.85 20.71 -6.46
C GLY A 122 1.32 19.66 -5.45
N GLU A 123 1.25 18.37 -5.80
CA GLU A 123 0.96 17.32 -4.82
C GLU A 123 2.19 16.97 -3.98
N LEU A 124 3.38 17.03 -4.58
CA LEU A 124 4.65 16.88 -3.86
C LEU A 124 4.90 18.04 -2.90
N GLU A 125 4.60 19.27 -3.31
CA GLU A 125 4.69 20.46 -2.43
C GLU A 125 3.85 20.30 -1.17
N LYS A 126 2.62 19.79 -1.29
CA LYS A 126 1.76 19.50 -0.13
C LYS A 126 2.38 18.45 0.80
N ILE A 127 2.99 17.41 0.24
CA ILE A 127 3.68 16.37 1.03
C ILE A 127 4.90 17.00 1.73
N SER A 128 5.68 17.83 1.04
CA SER A 128 6.83 18.53 1.61
C SER A 128 6.40 19.43 2.77
N ALA A 129 5.34 20.20 2.60
CA ALA A 129 4.79 21.03 3.67
C ALA A 129 4.34 20.23 4.91
N LEU A 130 3.77 19.05 4.72
CA LEU A 130 3.42 18.15 5.83
C LEU A 130 4.67 17.60 6.55
N ILE A 131 5.75 17.35 5.82
CA ILE A 131 7.04 16.92 6.39
C ILE A 131 7.67 18.07 7.18
N GLU A 132 7.75 19.25 6.60
CA GLU A 132 8.29 20.46 7.23
C GLU A 132 7.52 20.85 8.51
N ALA A 133 6.20 20.66 8.49
CA ALA A 133 5.34 20.87 9.66
C ALA A 133 5.45 19.73 10.70
N GLY A 134 6.30 18.73 10.50
CA GLY A 134 6.47 17.56 11.38
C GLY A 134 5.24 16.64 11.47
N LYS A 135 4.23 16.83 10.60
CA LYS A 135 3.00 16.03 10.61
C LYS A 135 3.18 14.63 10.03
N ILE A 136 4.11 14.48 9.11
CA ILE A 136 4.54 13.19 8.57
C ILE A 136 6.06 13.12 8.49
N ARG A 137 6.61 11.94 8.63
CA ARG A 137 8.04 11.69 8.48
C ARG A 137 8.30 10.60 7.45
N PRO A 138 9.20 10.80 6.48
CA PRO A 138 9.72 9.71 5.64
C PRO A 138 10.47 8.70 6.50
N ILE A 139 10.22 7.43 6.29
CA ILE A 139 11.01 6.36 6.92
C ILE A 139 12.13 6.02 5.95
N VAL A 140 13.35 6.38 6.29
CA VAL A 140 14.56 6.02 5.56
C VAL A 140 15.26 4.91 6.33
N GLU A 141 15.41 3.75 5.70
CA GLU A 141 16.06 2.60 6.32
C GLU A 141 17.59 2.68 6.19
N LYS A 142 18.04 3.03 4.99
CA LYS A 142 19.49 3.14 4.71
C LYS A 142 19.75 4.19 3.64
N VAL A 143 20.85 4.90 3.82
CA VAL A 143 21.41 5.83 2.82
C VAL A 143 22.67 5.18 2.24
N PHE A 144 22.78 5.19 0.93
CA PHE A 144 23.93 4.67 0.18
C PHE A 144 24.64 5.79 -0.56
N ALA A 145 25.93 5.68 -0.73
CA ALA A 145 26.66 6.50 -1.68
C ALA A 145 26.31 6.05 -3.13
N LEU A 146 26.55 6.92 -4.12
CA LEU A 146 26.22 6.61 -5.51
C LEU A 146 26.92 5.34 -6.01
N GLU A 147 28.17 5.12 -5.58
CA GLU A 147 28.98 3.96 -5.95
C GLU A 147 28.37 2.64 -5.43
N GLN A 148 27.52 2.71 -4.41
CA GLN A 148 26.86 1.56 -3.78
C GLN A 148 25.48 1.25 -4.38
N ILE A 149 25.13 1.87 -5.51
CA ILE A 149 23.79 1.72 -6.12
C ILE A 149 23.42 0.26 -6.40
N ALA A 150 24.40 -0.57 -6.78
CA ALA A 150 24.18 -2.00 -7.03
C ALA A 150 23.80 -2.77 -5.74
N GLU A 151 24.32 -2.36 -4.58
CA GLU A 151 23.96 -2.93 -3.28
C GLU A 151 22.53 -2.49 -2.90
N ALA A 152 22.19 -1.22 -3.12
CA ALA A 152 20.85 -0.70 -2.85
C ALA A 152 19.80 -1.42 -3.69
N HIS A 153 20.08 -1.70 -4.98
CA HIS A 153 19.19 -2.48 -5.84
C HIS A 153 19.00 -3.91 -5.31
N ARG A 154 20.07 -4.61 -4.96
CA ARG A 154 19.99 -5.98 -4.39
C ARG A 154 19.14 -6.01 -3.12
N LEU A 155 19.32 -5.02 -2.24
CA LEU A 155 18.51 -4.92 -1.02
C LEU A 155 17.04 -4.65 -1.32
N SER A 156 16.76 -3.79 -2.31
CA SER A 156 15.38 -3.51 -2.76
C SER A 156 14.71 -4.75 -3.35
N GLU A 157 15.42 -5.51 -4.19
CA GLU A 157 14.93 -6.74 -4.84
C GLU A 157 14.65 -7.86 -3.83
N ALA A 158 15.41 -7.91 -2.73
CA ALA A 158 15.16 -8.84 -1.63
C ALA A 158 13.80 -8.63 -0.94
N GLY A 159 13.09 -7.50 -1.21
CA GLY A 159 11.70 -7.27 -0.80
C GLY A 159 11.47 -7.05 0.69
N HIS A 160 12.53 -6.80 1.47
CA HIS A 160 12.45 -6.75 2.93
C HIS A 160 12.73 -5.35 3.51
N VAL A 161 12.69 -4.33 2.67
CA VAL A 161 13.01 -2.95 3.05
C VAL A 161 11.91 -2.33 3.91
N ARG A 162 12.30 -1.73 5.02
CA ARG A 162 11.42 -0.98 5.94
C ARG A 162 11.41 0.50 5.58
N GLY A 163 10.66 0.88 4.56
CA GLY A 163 10.57 2.29 4.17
C GLY A 163 11.27 2.59 2.86
N LYS A 164 12.26 3.49 2.86
CA LYS A 164 12.95 3.95 1.66
C LYS A 164 14.45 3.71 1.74
N LEU A 165 15.04 3.34 0.63
CA LEU A 165 16.48 3.41 0.41
C LEU A 165 16.79 4.72 -0.31
N VAL A 166 17.79 5.44 0.15
CA VAL A 166 18.17 6.74 -0.40
C VAL A 166 19.58 6.61 -0.98
N ILE A 167 19.79 7.16 -2.17
CA ILE A 167 21.10 7.28 -2.77
C ILE A 167 21.55 8.74 -2.59
N SER A 168 22.67 8.95 -1.89
CA SER A 168 23.31 10.27 -1.79
C SER A 168 24.19 10.49 -3.02
N ILE A 169 23.88 11.55 -3.77
CA ILE A 169 24.65 11.95 -4.96
C ILE A 169 25.74 12.96 -4.58
N ARG A 170 25.61 13.57 -3.40
CA ARG A 170 26.61 14.50 -2.86
C ARG A 170 27.27 13.83 -1.65
N GLY A 171 28.58 13.72 -1.69
CA GLY A 171 29.37 13.34 -0.53
C GLY A 171 29.37 14.43 0.53
#